data_a904b10868bcd63988cce9306e664643
#
_entry.id   a904b10868bcd63988cce9306e664643
#
_cell.length_a   1.000
_cell.length_b   1.000
_cell.length_c   1.000
_cell.angle_alpha   90.00
_cell.angle_beta   90.00
_cell.angle_gamma   90.00
#
_symmetry.space_group_name_H-M   'P 1'
#
loop_
_entity.id
_entity.type
_entity.pdbx_description
1 polymer ?
#
loop_
_entity_poly.entity_id
_entity_poly.type
_entity_poly.pdbx_seq_one_letter_code
_entity_poly.pdbx_strand_id
1 'polypeptide(L)'
;MRFKWLFILFPLLLQAAYPEFYIWQRKYTQAVEDGIIEANKSGCPKFYFIAGEMENNGKTVAVKPAYPDWLADKVTPVIRIHIKHLKSTPEKLAAKVLKLYAPWQKCSSLQIDLDAPESKIDYYTSLMKELREQLPDVELSATVLPCHLRHREKFRKLAGACDFYVLQIHGLEKRNGEFSLINKKTALEAISRAVNLKRKFKIAIPVYSLNINGITVKPDLELVRNICRFANRNNIGIIIFRLWSRGDGETLFVDAALDICRDTRRYPAMIDHRWKKSSDGAWHLYIRNFGYFSETISLDLQWAPGFIITDADTFNGAKLSFDRKKLTLTLPPDQEEKVFLWLRTPAPFDKANSPLTITGKDIHAK
;
A
#
# COMPACT_ATOMS: atom_id res chain seq x y z
N MET A 1 -56.93 -0.38 -24.56
CA MET A 1 -55.47 -0.52 -24.73
C MET A 1 -54.78 -0.18 -23.43
N ARG A 2 -54.26 -1.22 -22.71
CA ARG A 2 -53.52 -1.04 -21.44
C ARG A 2 -52.05 -1.06 -21.76
N PHE A 3 -51.35 0.08 -21.68
CA PHE A 3 -49.92 0.19 -21.78
C PHE A 3 -49.29 -0.40 -20.50
N LYS A 4 -48.65 -1.56 -20.61
CA LYS A 4 -47.77 -2.13 -19.56
C LYS A 4 -46.43 -1.41 -19.67
N TRP A 5 -46.14 -0.55 -18.70
CA TRP A 5 -44.78 -0.01 -18.50
C TRP A 5 -43.86 -1.11 -18.01
N LEU A 6 -42.99 -1.59 -18.88
CA LEU A 6 -41.92 -2.50 -18.54
C LEU A 6 -40.79 -1.67 -17.91
N PHE A 7 -40.73 -1.61 -16.59
CA PHE A 7 -39.56 -1.10 -15.88
C PHE A 7 -38.41 -2.07 -16.11
N ILE A 8 -37.54 -1.78 -17.07
CA ILE A 8 -36.24 -2.42 -17.19
C ILE A 8 -35.39 -1.85 -16.05
N LEU A 9 -35.33 -2.56 -14.94
CA LEU A 9 -34.33 -2.39 -13.91
C LEU A 9 -32.98 -2.74 -14.55
N PHE A 10 -32.30 -1.74 -15.12
CA PHE A 10 -30.87 -1.86 -15.34
C PHE A 10 -30.21 -2.05 -13.96
N PRO A 11 -29.52 -3.17 -13.70
CA PRO A 11 -28.68 -3.24 -12.54
C PRO A 11 -27.62 -2.14 -12.76
N LEU A 12 -27.67 -1.08 -11.96
CA LEU A 12 -26.54 -0.20 -11.76
C LEU A 12 -25.41 -1.11 -11.26
N LEU A 13 -24.60 -1.61 -12.18
CA LEU A 13 -23.30 -2.18 -11.86
C LEU A 13 -22.57 -1.05 -11.13
N LEU A 14 -22.54 -1.10 -9.80
CA LEU A 14 -21.67 -0.28 -8.98
C LEU A 14 -20.25 -0.60 -9.47
N GLN A 15 -19.76 0.22 -10.37
CA GLN A 15 -18.41 0.11 -10.87
C GLN A 15 -17.52 0.53 -9.69
N ALA A 16 -16.91 -0.47 -9.06
CA ALA A 16 -15.96 -0.22 -7.99
C ALA A 16 -14.97 0.83 -8.46
N ALA A 17 -14.82 1.90 -7.71
CA ALA A 17 -13.89 2.97 -8.07
C ALA A 17 -12.48 2.35 -8.16
N TYR A 18 -11.82 2.52 -9.30
CA TYR A 18 -10.46 2.04 -9.47
C TYR A 18 -9.54 2.76 -8.47
N PRO A 19 -8.70 2.03 -7.74
CA PRO A 19 -7.75 2.65 -6.82
C PRO A 19 -6.75 3.55 -7.54
N GLU A 20 -6.37 4.61 -6.87
CA GLU A 20 -5.36 5.58 -7.29
C GLU A 20 -4.07 5.36 -6.51
N PHE A 21 -2.93 5.92 -6.93
CA PHE A 21 -1.66 5.71 -6.26
C PHE A 21 -0.94 7.01 -5.91
N TYR A 22 -0.30 7.03 -4.74
CA TYR A 22 0.75 8.00 -4.44
C TYR A 22 2.08 7.56 -5.03
N ILE A 23 2.76 8.48 -5.72
CA ILE A 23 4.14 8.36 -6.19
C ILE A 23 5.00 9.19 -5.25
N TRP A 24 5.67 8.53 -4.29
CA TRP A 24 6.41 9.22 -3.24
C TRP A 24 7.91 9.25 -3.49
N GLN A 25 8.34 8.82 -4.67
CA GLN A 25 9.71 8.85 -5.14
C GLN A 25 10.05 10.25 -5.67
N ARG A 26 11.06 10.91 -5.09
CA ARG A 26 11.54 12.24 -5.52
C ARG A 26 12.25 12.22 -6.88
N LYS A 27 12.69 11.05 -7.33
CA LYS A 27 13.32 10.84 -8.63
C LYS A 27 12.44 9.96 -9.51
N TYR A 28 12.13 10.42 -10.68
CA TYR A 28 11.51 9.62 -11.71
C TYR A 28 12.57 8.72 -12.35
N THR A 29 12.48 7.43 -12.14
CA THR A 29 13.41 6.42 -12.66
C THR A 29 12.63 5.42 -13.52
N GLN A 30 13.34 4.62 -14.31
CA GLN A 30 12.69 3.54 -15.07
C GLN A 30 11.87 2.61 -14.17
N ALA A 31 12.37 2.30 -12.99
CA ALA A 31 11.64 1.45 -12.03
C ALA A 31 10.31 2.09 -11.54
N VAL A 32 10.25 3.42 -11.40
CA VAL A 32 9.01 4.14 -11.09
C VAL A 32 8.07 4.13 -12.29
N GLU A 33 8.61 4.36 -13.48
CA GLU A 33 7.84 4.34 -14.73
C GLU A 33 7.21 2.96 -14.99
N ASP A 34 7.98 1.89 -14.80
CA ASP A 34 7.49 0.51 -14.93
C ASP A 34 6.27 0.26 -14.01
N GLY A 35 6.36 0.70 -12.74
CA GLY A 35 5.24 0.60 -11.80
C GLY A 35 4.02 1.43 -12.20
N ILE A 36 4.22 2.63 -12.75
CA ILE A 36 3.14 3.48 -13.27
C ILE A 36 2.46 2.82 -14.48
N ILE A 37 3.24 2.27 -15.42
CA ILE A 37 2.73 1.56 -16.59
C ILE A 37 1.88 0.36 -16.14
N GLU A 38 2.34 -0.41 -15.16
CA GLU A 38 1.61 -1.55 -14.61
C GLU A 38 0.28 -1.12 -13.98
N ALA A 39 0.31 -0.09 -13.13
CA ALA A 39 -0.90 0.46 -12.51
C ALA A 39 -1.87 1.04 -13.55
N ASN A 40 -1.35 1.73 -14.59
CA ASN A 40 -2.16 2.30 -15.66
C ASN A 40 -2.83 1.20 -16.53
N LYS A 41 -2.10 0.13 -16.89
CA LYS A 41 -2.66 -1.05 -17.57
C LYS A 41 -3.78 -1.69 -16.76
N SER A 42 -3.69 -1.63 -15.44
CA SER A 42 -4.70 -2.14 -14.52
C SER A 42 -5.87 -1.17 -14.30
N GLY A 43 -5.93 -0.05 -15.03
CA GLY A 43 -7.04 0.90 -15.02
C GLY A 43 -6.94 1.99 -13.95
N CYS A 44 -5.74 2.25 -13.38
CA CYS A 44 -5.55 3.35 -12.43
C CYS A 44 -5.93 4.71 -13.07
N PRO A 45 -6.87 5.48 -12.49
CA PRO A 45 -7.34 6.72 -13.11
C PRO A 45 -6.46 7.93 -12.79
N LYS A 46 -5.75 7.95 -11.66
CA LYS A 46 -5.00 9.12 -11.19
C LYS A 46 -3.79 8.74 -10.34
N PHE A 47 -2.73 9.52 -10.45
CA PHE A 47 -1.47 9.38 -9.71
C PHE A 47 -1.13 10.67 -8.98
N TYR A 48 -0.78 10.58 -7.70
CA TYR A 48 -0.44 11.69 -6.82
C TYR A 48 1.07 11.76 -6.66
N PHE A 49 1.71 12.70 -7.36
CA PHE A 49 3.17 12.82 -7.39
C PHE A 49 3.66 13.81 -6.33
N ILE A 50 4.68 13.44 -5.56
CA ILE A 50 5.38 14.42 -4.73
C ILE A 50 6.02 15.48 -5.64
N ALA A 51 5.51 16.69 -5.59
CA ALA A 51 5.94 17.82 -6.42
C ALA A 51 6.84 18.78 -5.65
N GLY A 52 6.77 18.76 -4.34
CA GLY A 52 7.64 19.55 -3.49
C GLY A 52 7.46 19.24 -2.02
N GLU A 53 8.48 19.53 -1.25
CA GLU A 53 8.47 19.34 0.20
C GLU A 53 9.05 20.55 0.91
N MET A 54 8.37 20.98 1.95
CA MET A 54 8.86 21.94 2.93
C MET A 54 9.27 21.17 4.18
N GLU A 55 10.55 20.89 4.31
CA GLU A 55 11.10 19.95 5.29
C GLU A 55 11.19 20.56 6.72
N ASN A 56 11.41 19.66 7.70
CA ASN A 56 11.52 20.03 9.10
C ASN A 56 12.73 20.91 9.43
N ASN A 57 13.79 20.88 8.62
CA ASN A 57 14.99 21.71 8.73
C ASN A 57 14.82 23.12 8.16
N GLY A 58 13.62 23.45 7.65
CA GLY A 58 13.30 24.74 7.03
C GLY A 58 13.62 24.79 5.53
N LYS A 59 14.25 23.75 4.95
CA LYS A 59 14.52 23.67 3.51
C LYS A 59 13.23 23.43 2.72
N THR A 60 13.24 23.94 1.50
CA THR A 60 12.19 23.67 0.51
C THR A 60 12.84 22.93 -0.66
N VAL A 61 12.31 21.76 -0.97
CA VAL A 61 12.78 20.90 -2.06
C VAL A 61 11.72 20.90 -3.14
N ALA A 62 12.05 21.37 -4.33
CA ALA A 62 11.20 21.26 -5.50
C ALA A 62 11.52 19.96 -6.26
N VAL A 63 10.50 19.24 -6.66
CA VAL A 63 10.62 18.10 -7.56
C VAL A 63 10.13 18.54 -8.94
N LYS A 64 10.98 18.37 -9.95
CA LYS A 64 10.60 18.71 -11.32
C LYS A 64 9.67 17.64 -11.89
N PRO A 65 8.64 18.02 -12.67
CA PRO A 65 7.84 17.04 -13.41
C PRO A 65 8.75 16.31 -14.40
N ALA A 66 8.73 15.00 -14.35
CA ALA A 66 9.56 14.13 -15.19
C ALA A 66 8.76 12.92 -15.71
N TYR A 67 7.43 13.04 -15.74
CA TYR A 67 6.54 12.01 -16.26
C TYR A 67 6.29 12.19 -17.76
N PRO A 68 5.97 11.11 -18.51
CA PRO A 68 5.69 11.19 -19.94
C PRO A 68 4.36 11.91 -20.22
N ASP A 69 4.25 12.53 -21.40
CA ASP A 69 3.09 13.35 -21.78
C ASP A 69 1.75 12.60 -21.72
N TRP A 70 1.74 11.29 -22.02
CA TRP A 70 0.53 10.48 -21.93
C TRP A 70 -0.08 10.37 -20.52
N LEU A 71 0.69 10.73 -19.51
CA LEU A 71 0.27 10.68 -18.11
C LEU A 71 -0.27 12.02 -17.61
N ALA A 72 -0.07 13.13 -18.33
CA ALA A 72 -0.32 14.49 -17.85
C ALA A 72 -1.72 14.68 -17.25
N ASP A 73 -2.76 14.18 -17.92
CA ASP A 73 -4.16 14.30 -17.46
C ASP A 73 -4.49 13.48 -16.21
N LYS A 74 -3.59 12.55 -15.85
CA LYS A 74 -3.75 11.65 -14.69
C LYS A 74 -2.91 12.07 -13.49
N VAL A 75 -2.16 13.16 -13.59
CA VAL A 75 -1.25 13.59 -12.53
C VAL A 75 -1.90 14.62 -11.62
N THR A 76 -1.77 14.38 -10.32
CA THR A 76 -2.04 15.37 -9.26
C THR A 76 -0.73 15.64 -8.52
N PRO A 77 -0.12 16.82 -8.64
CA PRO A 77 1.02 17.20 -7.84
C PRO A 77 0.64 17.32 -6.36
N VAL A 78 1.49 16.82 -5.49
CA VAL A 78 1.35 16.88 -4.04
C VAL A 78 2.47 17.74 -3.46
N ILE A 79 2.11 18.73 -2.66
CA ILE A 79 3.09 19.53 -1.93
C ILE A 79 2.98 19.20 -0.45
N ARG A 80 4.05 18.58 0.07
CA ARG A 80 4.16 18.22 1.48
C ARG A 80 4.71 19.37 2.30
N ILE A 81 4.02 19.68 3.40
CA ILE A 81 4.36 20.79 4.28
C ILE A 81 4.60 20.28 5.70
N HIS A 82 5.79 20.44 6.22
CA HIS A 82 6.08 20.13 7.61
C HIS A 82 5.56 21.23 8.53
N ILE A 83 5.06 20.86 9.72
CA ILE A 83 4.42 21.75 10.71
C ILE A 83 5.26 22.97 11.12
N LYS A 84 6.59 22.90 11.04
CA LYS A 84 7.47 24.04 11.33
C LYS A 84 7.22 25.26 10.43
N HIS A 85 6.67 25.06 9.23
CA HIS A 85 6.34 26.14 8.31
C HIS A 85 5.06 26.90 8.69
N LEU A 86 4.25 26.38 9.63
CA LEU A 86 3.04 27.05 10.15
C LEU A 86 3.33 28.24 11.04
N LYS A 87 4.60 28.63 11.19
CA LYS A 87 5.01 29.89 11.83
C LYS A 87 4.83 31.12 10.93
N SER A 88 4.77 30.93 9.61
CA SER A 88 4.42 31.99 8.66
C SER A 88 2.92 32.19 8.57
N THR A 89 2.45 33.29 8.00
CA THR A 89 1.03 33.47 7.73
C THR A 89 0.56 32.57 6.60
N PRO A 90 -0.75 32.25 6.50
CA PRO A 90 -1.30 31.43 5.42
C PRO A 90 -0.97 31.96 4.03
N GLU A 91 -1.02 33.28 3.81
CA GLU A 91 -0.73 33.95 2.53
C GLU A 91 0.75 33.75 2.12
N LYS A 92 1.68 33.92 3.07
CA LYS A 92 3.11 33.68 2.81
C LYS A 92 3.39 32.20 2.52
N LEU A 93 2.65 31.31 3.18
CA LEU A 93 2.80 29.88 2.93
C LEU A 93 2.18 29.50 1.57
N ALA A 94 1.03 30.05 1.22
CA ALA A 94 0.40 29.87 -0.10
C ALA A 94 1.35 30.31 -1.22
N ALA A 95 1.98 31.48 -1.09
CA ALA A 95 2.96 31.96 -2.07
C ALA A 95 4.14 30.99 -2.28
N LYS A 96 4.61 30.31 -1.21
CA LYS A 96 5.64 29.26 -1.33
C LYS A 96 5.10 28.00 -2.02
N VAL A 97 3.88 27.60 -1.71
CA VAL A 97 3.19 26.48 -2.38
C VAL A 97 3.09 26.74 -3.88
N LEU A 98 2.66 27.93 -4.27
CA LEU A 98 2.52 28.32 -5.69
C LEU A 98 3.86 28.28 -6.44
N LYS A 99 4.96 28.67 -5.79
CA LYS A 99 6.31 28.54 -6.39
C LYS A 99 6.68 27.09 -6.66
N LEU A 100 6.31 26.16 -5.75
CA LEU A 100 6.54 24.74 -5.95
C LEU A 100 5.61 24.13 -7.00
N TYR A 101 4.39 24.66 -7.10
CA TYR A 101 3.38 24.21 -8.08
C TYR A 101 3.67 24.76 -9.49
N ALA A 102 4.35 25.90 -9.63
CA ALA A 102 4.56 26.55 -10.92
C ALA A 102 5.07 25.62 -12.05
N PRO A 103 6.05 24.71 -11.81
CA PRO A 103 6.47 23.75 -12.85
C PRO A 103 5.41 22.73 -13.25
N TRP A 104 4.32 22.59 -12.46
CA TRP A 104 3.25 21.61 -12.60
C TRP A 104 1.93 22.21 -13.10
N GLN A 105 1.92 23.47 -13.55
CA GLN A 105 0.72 24.20 -13.96
C GLN A 105 -0.08 23.56 -15.11
N LYS A 106 0.54 22.62 -15.85
CA LYS A 106 -0.18 21.82 -16.84
C LYS A 106 -1.17 20.84 -16.19
N CYS A 107 -1.01 20.53 -14.90
CA CYS A 107 -1.94 19.67 -14.16
C CYS A 107 -3.13 20.48 -13.68
N SER A 108 -4.34 19.98 -13.90
CA SER A 108 -5.60 20.60 -13.48
C SER A 108 -5.94 20.38 -12.01
N SER A 109 -5.01 19.86 -11.21
CA SER A 109 -5.23 19.50 -9.80
C SER A 109 -4.01 19.77 -8.94
N LEU A 110 -4.22 19.98 -7.63
CA LEU A 110 -3.18 20.17 -6.63
C LEU A 110 -3.64 19.54 -5.30
N GLN A 111 -2.76 18.82 -4.63
CA GLN A 111 -2.98 18.33 -3.28
C GLN A 111 -2.00 18.96 -2.29
N ILE A 112 -2.52 19.37 -1.14
CA ILE A 112 -1.70 19.81 0.00
C ILE A 112 -1.64 18.67 1.01
N ASP A 113 -0.42 18.22 1.33
CA ASP A 113 -0.13 17.21 2.34
C ASP A 113 0.46 17.90 3.58
N LEU A 114 -0.38 18.10 4.59
CA LEU A 114 -0.03 18.78 5.82
C LEU A 114 -0.54 18.01 7.04
N ASP A 115 0.37 17.38 7.75
CA ASP A 115 0.11 16.70 9.02
C ASP A 115 -0.08 17.73 10.15
N ALA A 116 -1.09 18.60 10.01
CA ALA A 116 -1.37 19.66 10.97
C ALA A 116 -1.87 19.09 12.31
N PRO A 117 -1.43 19.62 13.45
CA PRO A 117 -2.08 19.31 14.72
C PRO A 117 -3.50 19.87 14.78
N GLU A 118 -4.36 19.28 15.61
CA GLU A 118 -5.77 19.70 15.76
C GLU A 118 -5.94 21.20 16.03
N SER A 119 -5.02 21.80 16.75
CA SER A 119 -5.01 23.25 17.05
C SER A 119 -4.78 24.13 15.82
N LYS A 120 -4.36 23.56 14.69
CA LYS A 120 -4.03 24.28 13.46
C LYS A 120 -5.05 24.05 12.31
N ILE A 121 -6.20 23.45 12.59
CA ILE A 121 -7.25 23.23 11.59
C ILE A 121 -7.72 24.57 10.97
N ASP A 122 -7.89 25.61 11.77
CA ASP A 122 -8.32 26.94 11.29
C ASP A 122 -7.23 27.55 10.39
N TYR A 123 -5.95 27.41 10.74
CA TYR A 123 -4.82 27.82 9.91
C TYR A 123 -4.82 27.06 8.56
N TYR A 124 -5.00 25.74 8.61
CA TYR A 124 -5.07 24.91 7.39
C TYR A 124 -6.25 25.35 6.49
N THR A 125 -7.38 25.67 7.11
CA THR A 125 -8.55 26.22 6.39
C THR A 125 -8.21 27.53 5.68
N SER A 126 -7.51 28.45 6.35
CA SER A 126 -7.09 29.72 5.76
C SER A 126 -6.11 29.51 4.60
N LEU A 127 -5.12 28.61 4.75
CA LEU A 127 -4.21 28.25 3.68
C LEU A 127 -4.96 27.73 2.43
N MET A 128 -5.92 26.82 2.63
CA MET A 128 -6.68 26.26 1.48
C MET A 128 -7.56 27.32 0.81
N LYS A 129 -8.09 28.29 1.55
CA LYS A 129 -8.83 29.42 0.99
C LYS A 129 -7.94 30.34 0.15
N GLU A 130 -6.76 30.70 0.66
CA GLU A 130 -5.77 31.48 -0.09
C GLU A 130 -5.35 30.80 -1.40
N LEU A 131 -5.16 29.49 -1.36
CA LEU A 131 -4.85 28.71 -2.55
C LEU A 131 -6.04 28.69 -3.53
N ARG A 132 -7.27 28.57 -3.04
CA ARG A 132 -8.49 28.58 -3.87
C ARG A 132 -8.67 29.93 -4.58
N GLU A 133 -8.40 31.05 -3.91
CA GLU A 133 -8.49 32.38 -4.50
C GLU A 133 -7.50 32.57 -5.66
N GLN A 134 -6.29 31.97 -5.54
CA GLN A 134 -5.25 32.09 -6.56
C GLN A 134 -5.30 31.00 -7.63
N LEU A 135 -6.03 29.91 -7.39
CA LEU A 135 -6.19 28.74 -8.28
C LEU A 135 -7.65 28.38 -8.42
N PRO A 136 -8.51 29.27 -8.97
CA PRO A 136 -9.97 29.03 -9.00
C PRO A 136 -10.38 27.80 -9.82
N ASP A 137 -9.66 27.50 -10.89
CA ASP A 137 -9.97 26.41 -11.84
C ASP A 137 -9.23 25.11 -11.56
N VAL A 138 -8.39 25.07 -10.50
CA VAL A 138 -7.60 23.87 -10.11
C VAL A 138 -8.37 23.04 -9.11
N GLU A 139 -8.51 21.72 -9.32
CA GLU A 139 -9.06 20.79 -8.35
C GLU A 139 -8.15 20.71 -7.11
N LEU A 140 -8.58 21.34 -6.01
CA LEU A 140 -7.81 21.39 -4.77
C LEU A 140 -8.23 20.28 -3.81
N SER A 141 -7.25 19.56 -3.26
CA SER A 141 -7.48 18.59 -2.20
C SER A 141 -6.47 18.74 -1.04
N ALA A 142 -6.86 18.28 0.13
CA ALA A 142 -6.06 18.30 1.34
C ALA A 142 -5.98 16.92 1.97
N THR A 143 -4.81 16.48 2.42
CA THR A 143 -4.73 15.32 3.33
C THR A 143 -5.17 15.73 4.71
N VAL A 144 -5.84 14.83 5.40
CA VAL A 144 -6.33 15.06 6.76
C VAL A 144 -6.12 13.84 7.64
N LEU A 145 -5.84 14.10 8.90
CA LEU A 145 -5.61 13.06 9.91
C LEU A 145 -6.93 12.70 10.64
N PRO A 146 -7.06 11.49 11.18
CA PRO A 146 -8.22 11.04 11.96
C PRO A 146 -8.61 12.00 13.09
N CYS A 147 -7.64 12.64 13.72
CA CYS A 147 -7.86 13.56 14.82
C CYS A 147 -8.63 14.83 14.40
N HIS A 148 -8.44 15.31 13.16
CA HIS A 148 -9.15 16.50 12.68
C HIS A 148 -10.67 16.33 12.68
N LEU A 149 -11.18 15.11 12.40
CA LEU A 149 -12.62 14.83 12.35
C LEU A 149 -13.30 14.84 13.73
N ARG A 150 -12.54 14.96 14.83
CA ARG A 150 -13.10 15.16 16.17
C ARG A 150 -13.68 16.57 16.33
N HIS A 151 -13.16 17.55 15.58
CA HIS A 151 -13.56 18.96 15.62
C HIS A 151 -14.54 19.28 14.47
N ARG A 152 -15.72 18.69 14.52
CA ARG A 152 -16.70 18.68 13.43
C ARG A 152 -16.89 20.02 12.69
N GLU A 153 -17.14 21.11 13.46
CA GLU A 153 -17.43 22.41 12.85
C GLU A 153 -16.20 23.06 12.20
N LYS A 154 -15.05 22.98 12.84
CA LYS A 154 -13.78 23.45 12.25
C LYS A 154 -13.43 22.64 11.01
N PHE A 155 -13.55 21.31 11.10
CA PHE A 155 -13.24 20.41 10.02
C PHE A 155 -14.21 20.61 8.80
N ARG A 156 -15.48 20.90 9.07
CA ARG A 156 -16.43 21.21 8.00
C ARG A 156 -15.99 22.44 7.17
N LYS A 157 -15.39 23.45 7.81
CA LYS A 157 -14.82 24.63 7.14
C LYS A 157 -13.64 24.25 6.26
N LEU A 158 -12.72 23.42 6.76
CA LEU A 158 -11.58 22.90 5.98
C LEU A 158 -12.05 22.07 4.79
N ALA A 159 -12.96 21.13 5.01
CA ALA A 159 -13.53 20.30 3.94
C ALA A 159 -14.34 21.12 2.91
N GLY A 160 -14.87 22.28 3.31
CA GLY A 160 -15.55 23.23 2.41
C GLY A 160 -14.60 24.12 1.61
N ALA A 161 -13.33 24.21 2.01
CA ALA A 161 -12.30 24.96 1.28
C ALA A 161 -11.59 24.10 0.20
N CYS A 162 -11.93 22.81 0.09
CA CYS A 162 -11.38 21.85 -0.87
C CYS A 162 -12.50 21.28 -1.74
N ASP A 163 -12.16 20.75 -2.93
CA ASP A 163 -13.09 19.97 -3.76
C ASP A 163 -13.37 18.60 -3.14
N PHE A 164 -12.34 18.02 -2.53
CA PHE A 164 -12.41 16.83 -1.68
C PHE A 164 -11.24 16.80 -0.70
N TYR A 165 -11.31 15.96 0.31
CA TYR A 165 -10.18 15.69 1.18
C TYR A 165 -9.79 14.22 1.15
N VAL A 166 -8.55 13.93 1.53
CA VAL A 166 -8.01 12.56 1.62
C VAL A 166 -7.78 12.24 3.09
N LEU A 167 -8.57 11.32 3.61
CA LEU A 167 -8.42 10.81 4.98
C LEU A 167 -7.27 9.83 5.04
N GLN A 168 -6.17 10.23 5.64
CA GLN A 168 -5.00 9.40 5.87
C GLN A 168 -5.23 8.57 7.13
N ILE A 169 -5.53 7.28 6.97
CA ILE A 169 -5.80 6.36 8.09
C ILE A 169 -4.57 5.58 8.54
N HIS A 170 -3.43 5.89 7.98
CA HIS A 170 -2.16 5.22 8.25
C HIS A 170 -1.13 6.17 8.85
N GLY A 171 -0.23 5.60 9.61
CA GLY A 171 0.89 6.27 10.25
C GLY A 171 1.50 5.34 11.28
N LEU A 172 2.79 5.51 11.59
CA LEU A 172 3.43 4.72 12.62
C LEU A 172 2.90 5.12 14.00
N GLU A 173 2.20 4.22 14.66
CA GLU A 173 1.77 4.38 16.05
C GLU A 173 2.47 3.35 16.94
N LYS A 174 2.78 3.73 18.18
CA LYS A 174 3.24 2.82 19.24
C LYS A 174 2.24 2.81 20.36
N ARG A 175 1.67 1.63 20.67
CA ARG A 175 0.75 1.42 21.79
C ARG A 175 1.16 0.16 22.57
N ASN A 176 1.19 0.24 23.89
CA ASN A 176 1.52 -0.90 24.75
C ASN A 176 2.83 -1.62 24.34
N GLY A 177 3.82 -0.87 23.83
CA GLY A 177 5.09 -1.45 23.35
C GLY A 177 5.08 -1.92 21.90
N GLU A 178 3.92 -2.13 21.28
CA GLU A 178 3.79 -2.62 19.92
C GLU A 178 3.65 -1.48 18.90
N PHE A 179 4.27 -1.67 17.73
CA PHE A 179 4.15 -0.76 16.59
C PHE A 179 3.06 -1.23 15.63
N SER A 180 2.30 -0.28 15.08
CA SER A 180 1.35 -0.55 14.01
C SER A 180 1.34 0.59 12.98
N LEU A 181 1.02 0.25 11.73
CA LEU A 181 0.84 1.22 10.63
C LEU A 181 -0.60 1.68 10.46
N ILE A 182 -1.54 0.99 11.08
CA ILE A 182 -2.96 1.34 11.05
C ILE A 182 -3.59 0.92 12.36
N ASN A 183 -4.24 1.86 13.02
CA ASN A 183 -4.99 1.58 14.24
C ASN A 183 -6.47 1.33 13.88
N LYS A 184 -6.93 0.11 14.03
CA LYS A 184 -8.29 -0.31 13.67
C LYS A 184 -9.38 0.60 14.26
N LYS A 185 -9.32 0.88 15.57
CA LYS A 185 -10.34 1.71 16.25
C LYS A 185 -10.34 3.13 15.70
N THR A 186 -9.17 3.77 15.66
CA THR A 186 -9.00 5.14 15.17
C THR A 186 -9.42 5.27 13.70
N ALA A 187 -9.04 4.31 12.84
CA ALA A 187 -9.40 4.32 11.43
C ALA A 187 -10.92 4.20 11.21
N LEU A 188 -11.57 3.22 11.85
CA LEU A 188 -13.01 2.99 11.70
C LEU A 188 -13.85 4.15 12.25
N GLU A 189 -13.47 4.72 13.40
CA GLU A 189 -14.13 5.91 13.93
C GLU A 189 -13.99 7.13 13.01
N ALA A 190 -12.79 7.34 12.45
CA ALA A 190 -12.55 8.44 11.52
C ALA A 190 -13.36 8.29 10.23
N ILE A 191 -13.41 7.10 9.65
CA ILE A 191 -14.21 6.81 8.46
C ILE A 191 -15.70 7.05 8.74
N SER A 192 -16.22 6.59 9.89
CA SER A 192 -17.61 6.83 10.29
C SER A 192 -17.92 8.33 10.40
N ARG A 193 -17.03 9.12 11.01
CA ARG A 193 -17.18 10.58 11.09
C ARG A 193 -17.12 11.24 9.71
N ALA A 194 -16.22 10.78 8.82
CA ALA A 194 -16.10 11.29 7.46
C ALA A 194 -17.38 11.08 6.64
N VAL A 195 -17.97 9.88 6.71
CA VAL A 195 -19.26 9.56 6.07
C VAL A 195 -20.37 10.48 6.59
N ASN A 196 -20.46 10.66 7.91
CA ASN A 196 -21.48 11.50 8.55
C ASN A 196 -21.32 13.00 8.24
N LEU A 197 -20.15 13.43 7.75
CA LEU A 197 -19.93 14.82 7.35
C LEU A 197 -20.60 15.16 6.02
N LYS A 198 -20.92 14.15 5.19
CA LYS A 198 -21.52 14.29 3.86
C LYS A 198 -20.74 15.23 2.93
N ARG A 199 -19.42 15.16 2.98
CA ARG A 199 -18.49 15.86 2.09
C ARG A 199 -17.71 14.84 1.28
N LYS A 200 -17.35 15.18 0.04
CA LYS A 200 -16.57 14.33 -0.84
C LYS A 200 -15.20 14.03 -0.21
N PHE A 201 -14.83 12.75 -0.13
CA PHE A 201 -13.53 12.35 0.39
C PHE A 201 -13.04 11.04 -0.23
N LYS A 202 -11.75 10.80 -0.08
CA LYS A 202 -11.08 9.54 -0.41
C LYS A 202 -10.36 9.03 0.83
N ILE A 203 -10.00 7.75 0.84
CA ILE A 203 -9.24 7.13 1.93
C ILE A 203 -7.85 6.76 1.42
N ALA A 204 -6.81 7.24 2.09
CA ALA A 204 -5.43 6.80 1.85
C ALA A 204 -5.13 5.57 2.71
N ILE A 205 -4.79 4.47 2.07
CA ILE A 205 -4.50 3.17 2.70
C ILE A 205 -3.02 2.80 2.59
N PRO A 206 -2.44 2.12 3.61
CA PRO A 206 -1.06 1.67 3.57
C PRO A 206 -0.95 0.30 2.88
N VAL A 207 0.06 0.18 2.01
CA VAL A 207 0.51 -1.10 1.45
C VAL A 207 2.04 -1.28 1.58
N TYR A 208 2.65 -0.56 2.51
CA TYR A 208 4.08 -0.55 2.78
C TYR A 208 4.38 -1.09 4.19
N SER A 209 5.60 -1.55 4.38
CA SER A 209 6.15 -1.90 5.69
C SER A 209 7.24 -0.92 6.10
N LEU A 210 7.54 -0.87 7.40
CA LEU A 210 8.65 -0.09 7.95
C LEU A 210 9.55 -0.99 8.79
N ASN A 211 10.86 -0.77 8.71
CA ASN A 211 11.80 -1.39 9.64
C ASN A 211 12.12 -0.39 10.76
N ILE A 212 11.76 -0.75 11.99
CA ILE A 212 12.02 0.05 13.19
C ILE A 212 12.93 -0.75 14.11
N ASN A 213 14.20 -0.39 14.18
CA ASN A 213 15.21 -1.07 15.01
C ASN A 213 15.25 -2.60 14.80
N GLY A 214 15.19 -3.03 13.55
CA GLY A 214 15.19 -4.46 13.20
C GLY A 214 13.81 -5.14 13.25
N ILE A 215 12.77 -4.46 13.70
CA ILE A 215 11.39 -4.96 13.72
C ILE A 215 10.67 -4.48 12.46
N THR A 216 10.21 -5.41 11.62
CA THR A 216 9.39 -5.08 10.45
C THR A 216 7.93 -4.89 10.87
N VAL A 217 7.44 -3.66 10.75
CA VAL A 217 6.05 -3.28 11.02
C VAL A 217 5.28 -3.29 9.71
N LYS A 218 4.29 -4.17 9.61
CA LYS A 218 3.44 -4.34 8.42
C LYS A 218 2.03 -3.80 8.70
N PRO A 219 1.26 -3.39 7.68
CA PRO A 219 -0.16 -3.08 7.84
C PRO A 219 -0.96 -4.37 8.06
N ASP A 220 -2.06 -4.25 8.81
CA ASP A 220 -3.08 -5.30 8.88
C ASP A 220 -3.86 -5.34 7.55
N LEU A 221 -3.47 -6.26 6.66
CA LEU A 221 -4.05 -6.37 5.31
C LEU A 221 -5.52 -6.79 5.31
N GLU A 222 -5.96 -7.55 6.32
CA GLU A 222 -7.36 -7.91 6.44
C GLU A 222 -8.20 -6.68 6.81
N LEU A 223 -7.69 -5.83 7.70
CA LEU A 223 -8.31 -4.54 8.00
C LEU A 223 -8.35 -3.63 6.77
N VAL A 224 -7.23 -3.53 6.03
CA VAL A 224 -7.15 -2.73 4.79
C VAL A 224 -8.18 -3.22 3.79
N ARG A 225 -8.27 -4.53 3.55
CA ARG A 225 -9.27 -5.14 2.66
C ARG A 225 -10.70 -4.81 3.09
N ASN A 226 -11.00 -4.93 4.37
CA ASN A 226 -12.33 -4.63 4.90
C ASN A 226 -12.70 -3.15 4.71
N ILE A 227 -11.74 -2.24 4.85
CA ILE A 227 -11.91 -0.81 4.57
C ILE A 227 -12.14 -0.57 3.07
N CYS A 228 -11.37 -1.23 2.20
CA CYS A 228 -11.56 -1.14 0.75
C CYS A 228 -12.94 -1.65 0.32
N ARG A 229 -13.37 -2.78 0.87
CA ARG A 229 -14.72 -3.33 0.63
C ARG A 229 -15.82 -2.35 1.06
N PHE A 230 -15.66 -1.72 2.22
CA PHE A 230 -16.57 -0.69 2.69
C PHE A 230 -16.56 0.53 1.75
N ALA A 231 -15.39 1.03 1.36
CA ALA A 231 -15.22 2.17 0.47
C ALA A 231 -15.90 1.92 -0.89
N ASN A 232 -15.65 0.74 -1.49
CA ASN A 232 -16.25 0.34 -2.77
C ASN A 232 -17.79 0.32 -2.71
N ARG A 233 -18.36 -0.24 -1.62
CA ARG A 233 -19.82 -0.28 -1.43
C ARG A 233 -20.46 1.10 -1.26
N ASN A 234 -19.70 2.07 -0.79
CA ASN A 234 -20.17 3.44 -0.52
C ASN A 234 -19.68 4.45 -1.56
N ASN A 235 -19.08 4.00 -2.66
CA ASN A 235 -18.52 4.84 -3.72
C ASN A 235 -17.51 5.88 -3.19
N ILE A 236 -16.67 5.47 -2.24
CA ILE A 236 -15.59 6.27 -1.66
C ILE A 236 -14.30 5.91 -2.39
N GLY A 237 -13.59 6.90 -2.92
CA GLY A 237 -12.31 6.69 -3.60
C GLY A 237 -11.22 6.16 -2.66
N ILE A 238 -10.32 5.38 -3.21
CA ILE A 238 -9.18 4.80 -2.49
C ILE A 238 -7.90 5.31 -3.15
N ILE A 239 -6.95 5.77 -2.34
CA ILE A 239 -5.60 6.10 -2.79
C ILE A 239 -4.63 5.20 -2.04
N ILE A 240 -3.81 4.46 -2.76
CA ILE A 240 -2.85 3.53 -2.22
C ILE A 240 -1.54 4.28 -1.91
N PHE A 241 -1.09 4.21 -0.67
CA PHE A 241 0.21 4.72 -0.26
C PHE A 241 1.15 3.53 -0.03
N ARG A 242 2.13 3.33 -0.89
CA ARG A 242 2.57 4.06 -2.08
C ARG A 242 2.74 3.10 -3.27
N LEU A 243 2.97 3.65 -4.47
CA LEU A 243 3.29 2.84 -5.64
C LEU A 243 4.61 2.09 -5.41
N TRP A 244 4.58 0.79 -5.70
CA TRP A 244 5.79 -0.02 -5.74
C TRP A 244 6.68 0.36 -6.92
N SER A 245 8.00 0.29 -6.72
CA SER A 245 9.00 0.39 -7.78
C SER A 245 10.04 -0.72 -7.61
N ARG A 246 10.64 -1.19 -8.71
CA ARG A 246 11.64 -2.25 -8.66
C ARG A 246 12.76 -1.94 -7.67
N GLY A 247 13.05 -2.89 -6.77
CA GLY A 247 14.02 -2.72 -5.68
C GLY A 247 13.43 -2.18 -4.37
N ASP A 248 12.15 -1.82 -4.35
CA ASP A 248 11.44 -1.44 -3.12
C ASP A 248 10.93 -2.70 -2.40
N GLY A 249 11.70 -3.20 -1.44
CA GLY A 249 11.35 -4.37 -0.63
C GLY A 249 10.32 -4.09 0.47
N GLU A 250 9.90 -2.85 0.63
CA GLU A 250 9.02 -2.41 1.72
C GLU A 250 7.56 -2.21 1.28
N THR A 251 7.28 -2.24 -0.02
CA THR A 251 5.95 -1.92 -0.57
C THR A 251 5.40 -3.13 -1.35
N LEU A 252 4.10 -3.36 -1.29
CA LEU A 252 3.42 -4.38 -2.10
C LEU A 252 3.55 -4.07 -3.59
N PHE A 253 3.69 -5.11 -4.40
CA PHE A 253 3.56 -5.01 -5.86
C PHE A 253 2.20 -4.42 -6.25
N VAL A 254 2.15 -3.81 -7.43
CA VAL A 254 0.96 -3.12 -7.92
C VAL A 254 -0.26 -4.04 -7.98
N ASP A 255 -0.11 -5.21 -8.58
CA ASP A 255 -1.21 -6.20 -8.71
C ASP A 255 -1.71 -6.67 -7.34
N ALA A 256 -0.81 -6.85 -6.38
CA ALA A 256 -1.11 -7.23 -5.02
C ALA A 256 -1.92 -6.18 -4.27
N ALA A 257 -1.50 -4.92 -4.36
CA ALA A 257 -2.20 -3.80 -3.78
C ALA A 257 -3.61 -3.65 -4.39
N LEU A 258 -3.73 -3.84 -5.70
CA LEU A 258 -5.00 -3.83 -6.42
C LEU A 258 -5.91 -4.99 -6.03
N ASP A 259 -5.37 -6.20 -5.85
CA ASP A 259 -6.14 -7.37 -5.40
C ASP A 259 -6.77 -7.15 -4.02
N ILE A 260 -6.02 -6.52 -3.10
CA ILE A 260 -6.56 -6.15 -1.78
C ILE A 260 -7.70 -5.15 -1.92
N CYS A 261 -7.52 -4.11 -2.74
CA CYS A 261 -8.53 -3.07 -2.93
C CYS A 261 -9.78 -3.60 -3.66
N ARG A 262 -9.61 -4.55 -4.58
CA ARG A 262 -10.69 -5.16 -5.37
C ARG A 262 -11.32 -6.38 -4.70
N ASP A 263 -10.76 -6.82 -3.57
CA ASP A 263 -11.20 -8.03 -2.84
C ASP A 263 -11.15 -9.31 -3.70
N THR A 264 -10.15 -9.42 -4.59
CA THR A 264 -10.07 -10.50 -5.57
C THR A 264 -9.24 -11.68 -5.11
N ARG A 265 -8.21 -11.46 -4.26
CA ARG A 265 -7.34 -12.51 -3.70
C ARG A 265 -7.19 -12.39 -2.19
N ARG A 266 -6.88 -13.50 -1.50
CA ARG A 266 -7.00 -13.56 -0.03
C ARG A 266 -5.68 -13.64 0.76
N TYR A 267 -4.47 -13.57 0.20
CA TYR A 267 -3.31 -14.13 0.93
C TYR A 267 -2.18 -13.14 1.22
N PRO A 268 -1.75 -13.05 2.50
CA PRO A 268 -0.52 -12.39 2.88
C PRO A 268 0.74 -13.20 2.47
N ALA A 269 0.69 -14.52 2.53
CA ALA A 269 1.70 -15.42 1.98
C ALA A 269 1.04 -16.61 1.30
N MET A 270 1.56 -17.04 0.15
CA MET A 270 1.17 -18.27 -0.55
C MET A 270 2.43 -19.05 -0.83
N ILE A 271 2.57 -20.18 -0.15
CA ILE A 271 3.79 -20.99 -0.22
C ILE A 271 3.51 -22.21 -1.07
N ASP A 272 4.26 -22.33 -2.16
CA ASP A 272 4.34 -23.52 -2.97
C ASP A 272 5.72 -24.18 -2.77
N HIS A 273 5.77 -25.50 -2.83
CA HIS A 273 7.00 -26.24 -2.69
C HIS A 273 7.06 -27.41 -3.65
N ARG A 274 8.26 -27.73 -4.12
CA ARG A 274 8.50 -28.91 -4.93
C ARG A 274 9.90 -29.49 -4.70
N TRP A 275 10.03 -30.77 -4.95
CA TRP A 275 11.30 -31.45 -4.95
C TRP A 275 11.84 -31.62 -6.38
N LYS A 276 13.14 -31.44 -6.54
CA LYS A 276 13.84 -31.65 -7.81
C LYS A 276 15.14 -32.40 -7.56
N LYS A 277 15.37 -33.46 -8.33
CA LYS A 277 16.61 -34.20 -8.29
C LYS A 277 17.71 -33.42 -9.03
N SER A 278 18.84 -33.24 -8.37
CA SER A 278 20.02 -32.61 -8.95
C SER A 278 20.84 -33.62 -9.76
N SER A 279 21.75 -33.13 -10.60
CA SER A 279 22.68 -33.97 -11.41
C SER A 279 23.63 -34.83 -10.58
N ASP A 280 23.91 -34.42 -9.33
CA ASP A 280 24.75 -35.18 -8.38
C ASP A 280 23.96 -36.24 -7.60
N GLY A 281 22.69 -36.44 -7.91
CA GLY A 281 21.80 -37.41 -7.28
C GLY A 281 21.14 -36.94 -5.98
N ALA A 282 21.45 -35.76 -5.51
CA ALA A 282 20.80 -35.13 -4.36
C ALA A 282 19.39 -34.61 -4.68
N TRP A 283 18.58 -34.40 -3.66
CA TRP A 283 17.25 -33.80 -3.78
C TRP A 283 17.23 -32.40 -3.20
N HIS A 284 16.68 -31.46 -3.95
CA HIS A 284 16.53 -30.07 -3.56
C HIS A 284 15.06 -29.75 -3.31
N LEU A 285 14.77 -29.19 -2.14
CA LEU A 285 13.47 -28.60 -1.82
C LEU A 285 13.46 -27.15 -2.29
N TYR A 286 12.66 -26.88 -3.31
CA TYR A 286 12.37 -25.56 -3.80
C TYR A 286 11.13 -25.05 -3.12
N ILE A 287 11.18 -23.81 -2.63
CA ILE A 287 10.04 -23.14 -2.02
C ILE A 287 9.92 -21.76 -2.65
N ARG A 288 8.69 -21.34 -2.88
CA ARG A 288 8.36 -20.02 -3.43
C ARG A 288 7.24 -19.40 -2.64
N ASN A 289 7.34 -18.08 -2.40
CA ASN A 289 6.30 -17.29 -1.80
C ASN A 289 5.61 -16.45 -2.89
N PHE A 290 4.40 -16.83 -3.28
CA PHE A 290 3.54 -16.05 -4.18
C PHE A 290 2.80 -14.93 -3.44
N GLY A 291 2.97 -14.84 -2.14
CA GLY A 291 2.38 -13.81 -1.31
C GLY A 291 3.05 -12.45 -1.50
N TYR A 292 2.59 -11.49 -0.76
CA TYR A 292 2.92 -10.09 -0.97
C TYR A 292 3.94 -9.53 0.03
N PHE A 293 4.27 -10.29 1.06
CA PHE A 293 5.22 -9.90 2.08
C PHE A 293 6.27 -10.97 2.33
N SER A 294 7.46 -10.54 2.72
CA SER A 294 8.43 -11.45 3.32
C SER A 294 7.86 -12.05 4.59
N GLU A 295 7.91 -13.35 4.70
CA GLU A 295 7.49 -14.06 5.91
C GLU A 295 8.59 -15.01 6.39
N THR A 296 8.75 -15.05 7.73
CA THR A 296 9.53 -16.09 8.37
C THR A 296 8.57 -17.19 8.78
N ILE A 297 8.75 -18.36 8.19
CA ILE A 297 7.93 -19.53 8.42
C ILE A 297 8.73 -20.63 9.06
N SER A 298 8.03 -21.48 9.79
CA SER A 298 8.57 -22.73 10.34
C SER A 298 7.75 -23.89 9.79
N LEU A 299 8.39 -24.74 9.02
CA LEU A 299 7.80 -25.90 8.39
C LEU A 299 8.08 -27.13 9.25
N ASP A 300 7.05 -27.89 9.59
CA ASP A 300 7.21 -29.18 10.21
C ASP A 300 7.40 -30.23 9.11
N LEU A 301 8.51 -30.96 9.21
CA LEU A 301 8.95 -31.97 8.25
C LEU A 301 8.58 -33.34 8.78
N GLN A 302 7.59 -34.00 8.18
CA GLN A 302 7.20 -35.36 8.55
C GLN A 302 7.74 -36.34 7.51
N TRP A 303 8.81 -37.03 7.88
CA TRP A 303 9.44 -38.05 7.02
C TRP A 303 8.65 -39.36 7.07
N ALA A 304 8.56 -40.05 5.94
CA ALA A 304 7.95 -41.37 5.88
C ALA A 304 8.68 -42.36 6.81
N PRO A 305 7.99 -43.29 7.46
CA PRO A 305 8.62 -44.30 8.31
C PRO A 305 9.71 -45.07 7.54
N GLY A 306 10.88 -45.20 8.15
CA GLY A 306 12.03 -45.87 7.52
C GLY A 306 12.79 -45.05 6.48
N PHE A 307 12.42 -43.80 6.23
CA PHE A 307 13.16 -42.91 5.32
C PHE A 307 14.50 -42.49 5.96
N ILE A 308 15.61 -42.84 5.28
CA ILE A 308 16.95 -42.56 5.77
C ILE A 308 17.52 -41.34 5.05
N ILE A 309 17.91 -40.32 5.78
CA ILE A 309 18.67 -39.16 5.29
C ILE A 309 20.14 -39.38 5.63
N THR A 310 20.98 -39.57 4.64
CA THR A 310 22.41 -39.71 4.83
C THR A 310 23.11 -38.39 5.06
N ASP A 311 22.63 -37.34 4.34
CA ASP A 311 23.19 -36.00 4.45
C ASP A 311 22.11 -34.96 4.17
N ALA A 312 22.23 -33.78 4.78
CA ALA A 312 21.31 -32.66 4.57
C ALA A 312 22.01 -31.34 4.90
N ASP A 313 21.74 -30.32 4.07
CA ASP A 313 22.21 -28.95 4.28
C ASP A 313 21.12 -27.95 3.87
N THR A 314 21.30 -26.72 4.30
CA THR A 314 20.33 -25.64 4.05
C THR A 314 20.92 -24.50 3.25
N PHE A 315 20.08 -23.81 2.47
CA PHE A 315 20.46 -22.68 1.65
C PHE A 315 19.62 -21.45 1.98
N ASN A 316 20.03 -20.29 1.47
CA ASN A 316 19.29 -19.02 1.53
C ASN A 316 18.86 -18.63 2.96
N GLY A 317 19.73 -18.92 3.96
CA GLY A 317 19.47 -18.55 5.36
C GLY A 317 18.47 -19.43 6.09
N ALA A 318 18.02 -20.53 5.50
CA ALA A 318 17.19 -21.52 6.19
C ALA A 318 17.96 -22.20 7.31
N LYS A 319 17.24 -22.66 8.34
CA LYS A 319 17.79 -23.39 9.49
C LYS A 319 17.04 -24.70 9.68
N LEU A 320 17.73 -25.78 9.58
CA LEU A 320 17.20 -27.11 9.85
C LEU A 320 17.47 -27.47 11.34
N SER A 321 16.46 -28.00 12.03
CA SER A 321 16.61 -28.49 13.40
C SER A 321 17.52 -29.74 13.44
N PHE A 322 18.15 -29.99 14.59
CA PHE A 322 19.04 -31.13 14.75
C PHE A 322 18.37 -32.49 14.49
N ASP A 323 17.10 -32.61 14.88
CA ASP A 323 16.26 -33.80 14.62
C ASP A 323 15.71 -33.87 13.20
N ARG A 324 16.04 -32.89 12.37
CA ARG A 324 15.59 -32.77 10.97
C ARG A 324 14.05 -32.74 10.79
N LYS A 325 13.36 -32.32 11.82
CA LYS A 325 11.88 -32.26 11.82
C LYS A 325 11.33 -30.84 11.60
N LYS A 326 12.17 -29.83 11.67
CA LYS A 326 11.73 -28.44 11.52
C LYS A 326 12.67 -27.64 10.64
N LEU A 327 12.11 -26.96 9.63
CA LEU A 327 12.83 -26.06 8.75
C LEU A 327 12.30 -24.65 8.94
N THR A 328 13.14 -23.74 9.44
CA THR A 328 12.81 -22.32 9.59
C THR A 328 13.51 -21.52 8.50
N LEU A 329 12.77 -20.69 7.78
CA LEU A 329 13.29 -19.89 6.68
C LEU A 329 12.52 -18.59 6.52
N THR A 330 13.19 -17.57 5.94
CA THR A 330 12.55 -16.32 5.55
C THR A 330 12.34 -16.34 4.04
N LEU A 331 11.09 -16.21 3.64
CA LEU A 331 10.67 -16.19 2.25
C LEU A 331 10.33 -14.76 1.84
N PRO A 332 11.16 -14.08 1.05
CA PRO A 332 10.75 -12.85 0.39
C PRO A 332 9.63 -13.15 -0.63
N PRO A 333 8.77 -12.17 -0.92
CA PRO A 333 7.86 -12.27 -2.05
C PRO A 333 8.72 -12.30 -3.31
N ASP A 334 8.69 -13.43 -4.02
CA ASP A 334 9.50 -13.62 -5.22
C ASP A 334 8.76 -14.53 -6.19
N GLN A 335 8.80 -14.19 -7.45
CA GLN A 335 8.28 -15.06 -8.50
C GLN A 335 9.23 -16.22 -8.81
N GLU A 336 10.48 -16.14 -8.35
CA GLU A 336 11.48 -17.17 -8.55
C GLU A 336 11.51 -18.16 -7.40
N GLU A 337 11.60 -19.44 -7.73
CA GLU A 337 11.80 -20.49 -6.74
C GLU A 337 13.25 -20.49 -6.23
N LYS A 338 13.40 -20.61 -4.91
CA LYS A 338 14.72 -20.76 -4.28
C LYS A 338 14.85 -22.09 -3.58
N VAL A 339 16.06 -22.64 -3.60
CA VAL A 339 16.41 -23.85 -2.84
C VAL A 339 16.60 -23.50 -1.39
N PHE A 340 15.95 -24.21 -0.48
CA PHE A 340 16.08 -24.01 0.96
C PHE A 340 16.61 -25.24 1.72
N LEU A 341 16.43 -26.43 1.15
CA LEU A 341 16.94 -27.67 1.71
C LEU A 341 17.51 -28.57 0.61
N TRP A 342 18.66 -29.14 0.86
CA TRP A 342 19.30 -30.16 0.08
C TRP A 342 19.44 -31.41 0.92
N LEU A 343 19.20 -32.58 0.35
CA LEU A 343 19.39 -33.86 1.05
C LEU A 343 19.84 -34.97 0.13
N ARG A 344 20.57 -35.94 0.73
CA ARG A 344 20.87 -37.22 0.13
C ARG A 344 20.17 -38.35 0.87
N THR A 345 19.69 -39.32 0.09
CA THR A 345 19.00 -40.49 0.57
C THR A 345 19.36 -41.70 -0.31
N PRO A 346 19.62 -42.88 0.25
CA PRO A 346 19.85 -44.07 -0.54
C PRO A 346 18.54 -44.63 -1.14
N ALA A 347 17.38 -44.27 -0.59
CA ALA A 347 16.10 -44.74 -1.09
C ALA A 347 15.68 -44.01 -2.36
N PRO A 348 15.02 -44.68 -3.31
CA PRO A 348 14.44 -44.00 -4.46
C PRO A 348 13.34 -43.02 -3.99
N PHE A 349 13.44 -41.78 -4.45
CA PHE A 349 12.50 -40.72 -4.15
C PHE A 349 11.59 -40.60 -5.38
N ASP A 350 10.29 -40.97 -5.22
CA ASP A 350 9.33 -40.83 -6.27
C ASP A 350 8.48 -39.55 -6.07
N LYS A 351 8.26 -38.79 -7.15
CA LYS A 351 7.41 -37.59 -7.12
C LYS A 351 5.97 -37.89 -6.66
N ALA A 352 5.47 -39.09 -6.91
CA ALA A 352 4.14 -39.51 -6.52
C ALA A 352 4.02 -39.86 -5.04
N ASN A 353 5.14 -40.24 -4.41
CA ASN A 353 5.21 -40.66 -3.02
C ASN A 353 6.29 -39.84 -2.29
N SER A 354 6.08 -38.53 -2.19
CA SER A 354 7.00 -37.70 -1.43
C SER A 354 7.13 -38.25 0.00
N PRO A 355 8.36 -38.65 0.44
CA PRO A 355 8.55 -39.16 1.80
C PRO A 355 8.44 -38.07 2.85
N LEU A 356 8.10 -36.87 2.43
CA LEU A 356 8.01 -35.69 3.27
C LEU A 356 6.63 -35.07 3.13
N THR A 357 5.92 -34.96 4.23
CA THR A 357 4.76 -34.09 4.36
C THR A 357 5.22 -32.81 5.02
N ILE A 358 4.93 -31.69 4.38
CA ILE A 358 5.21 -30.36 4.92
C ILE A 358 3.89 -29.79 5.43
N THR A 359 3.86 -29.46 6.71
CA THR A 359 2.72 -28.79 7.33
C THR A 359 3.18 -27.47 7.93
N GLY A 360 2.35 -26.48 7.91
CA GLY A 360 2.61 -25.16 8.48
C GLY A 360 1.41 -24.25 8.28
N LYS A 361 1.37 -23.17 9.02
CA LYS A 361 0.37 -22.12 8.84
C LYS A 361 0.58 -21.49 7.47
N ASP A 362 -0.50 -21.40 6.67
CA ASP A 362 -0.51 -20.78 5.34
C ASP A 362 0.21 -21.56 4.20
N ILE A 363 0.41 -22.89 4.39
CA ILE A 363 0.91 -23.75 3.31
C ILE A 363 -0.28 -24.36 2.57
N HIS A 364 -0.36 -24.07 1.29
CA HIS A 364 -1.31 -24.70 0.39
C HIS A 364 -0.55 -25.72 -0.48
N ALA A 365 -0.71 -27.01 -0.17
CA ALA A 365 -0.29 -28.07 -1.07
C ALA A 365 -1.18 -28.04 -2.33
N LYS A 366 -0.52 -27.97 -3.51
CA LYS A 366 -1.17 -28.26 -4.78
C LYS A 366 -1.15 -29.73 -5.07
#